data_ea6fc70d7b4202457a7141cd34e068be
#
_entry.id   ea6fc70d7b4202457a7141cd34e068be
#
_cell.length_a   1.000
_cell.length_b   1.000
_cell.length_c   1.000
_cell.angle_alpha   90.00
_cell.angle_beta   90.00
_cell.angle_gamma   90.00
#
_symmetry.space_group_name_H-M   'P 1'
#
loop_
_entity.id
_entity.type
_entity.pdbx_description
1 polymer ?
#
loop_
_entity_poly.entity_id
_entity_poly.type
_entity_poly.pdbx_seq_one_letter_code
_entity_poly.pdbx_strand_id
1 'polypeptide(L)' 'RDKVSGVSLDEEAANLIRFQQAYQAAAKILQVASQLFDSVLQVR' A
#
# COMPACT_ATOMS: atom_id res chain seq x y z
N ARG A 1 26.39 -14.64 -12.41
CA ARG A 1 25.05 -14.85 -12.04
C ARG A 1 24.77 -14.53 -10.59
N ASP A 2 25.67 -14.87 -9.71
CA ASP A 2 25.50 -14.51 -8.32
C ASP A 2 25.31 -13.01 -8.17
N LYS A 3 26.07 -12.28 -8.95
CA LYS A 3 26.00 -10.84 -8.90
C LYS A 3 24.62 -10.34 -9.28
N VAL A 4 24.10 -10.85 -10.37
CA VAL A 4 22.79 -10.43 -10.84
C VAL A 4 21.72 -10.87 -9.85
N SER A 5 21.88 -12.07 -9.33
CA SER A 5 20.92 -12.60 -8.38
C SER A 5 20.84 -11.75 -7.12
N GLY A 6 22.01 -11.40 -6.58
CA GLY A 6 22.04 -10.61 -5.37
C GLY A 6 21.39 -9.25 -5.52
N VAL A 7 21.75 -8.56 -6.62
CA VAL A 7 21.18 -7.24 -6.87
C VAL A 7 19.67 -7.35 -7.09
N SER A 8 19.28 -8.38 -7.81
CA SER A 8 17.86 -8.58 -8.10
C SER A 8 17.06 -8.78 -6.82
N LEU A 9 17.61 -9.55 -5.90
CA LEU A 9 16.91 -9.82 -4.65
C LEU A 9 16.77 -8.57 -3.81
N ASP A 10 17.82 -7.77 -3.78
CA ASP A 10 17.76 -6.53 -3.01
C ASP A 10 16.71 -5.58 -3.57
N GLU A 11 16.70 -5.45 -4.89
CA GLU A 11 15.73 -4.58 -5.52
C GLU A 11 14.32 -5.10 -5.32
N GLU A 12 14.16 -6.39 -5.42
CA GLU A 12 12.85 -6.98 -5.25
C GLU A 12 12.35 -6.80 -3.83
N ALA A 13 13.23 -6.96 -2.87
CA ALA A 13 12.85 -6.75 -1.48
C ALA A 13 12.42 -5.31 -1.24
N ALA A 14 13.16 -4.37 -1.79
CA ALA A 14 12.83 -2.97 -1.64
C ALA A 14 11.48 -2.67 -2.30
N ASN A 15 11.25 -3.26 -3.46
CA ASN A 15 9.98 -3.05 -4.16
C ASN A 15 8.83 -3.65 -3.40
N LEU A 16 9.03 -4.81 -2.80
CA LEU A 16 7.98 -5.43 -2.01
C LEU A 16 7.59 -4.56 -0.83
N ILE A 17 8.59 -3.99 -0.19
CA ILE A 17 8.31 -3.11 0.95
C ILE A 17 7.55 -1.88 0.49
N ARG A 18 7.93 -1.31 -0.65
CA ARG A 18 7.25 -0.16 -1.20
C ARG A 18 5.81 -0.48 -1.54
N PHE A 19 5.61 -1.62 -2.20
CA PHE A 19 4.26 -2.02 -2.56
C PHE A 19 3.41 -2.25 -1.33
N GLN A 20 4.00 -2.84 -0.31
CA GLN A 20 3.27 -3.10 0.92
C GLN A 20 2.87 -1.79 1.59
N GLN A 21 3.77 -0.84 1.61
CA GLN A 21 3.45 0.46 2.21
C GLN A 21 2.37 1.19 1.41
N ALA A 22 2.46 1.11 0.09
CA ALA A 22 1.46 1.73 -0.76
C ALA A 22 0.11 1.06 -0.56
N TYR A 23 0.13 -0.25 -0.40
CA TYR A 23 -1.09 -0.99 -0.19
C TYR A 23 -1.76 -0.58 1.12
N GLN A 24 -0.96 -0.45 2.16
CA GLN A 24 -1.48 -0.04 3.45
C GLN A 24 -2.01 1.39 3.41
N ALA A 25 -1.32 2.27 2.70
CA ALA A 25 -1.77 3.63 2.56
C ALA A 25 -3.09 3.70 1.82
N ALA A 26 -3.23 2.90 0.76
CA ALA A 26 -4.47 2.88 0.00
C ALA A 26 -5.62 2.34 0.86
N ALA A 27 -5.33 1.32 1.66
CA ALA A 27 -6.35 0.77 2.54
C ALA A 27 -6.81 1.81 3.54
N LYS A 28 -5.89 2.60 4.03
CA LYS A 28 -6.24 3.66 4.97
C LYS A 28 -7.11 4.72 4.30
N ILE A 29 -6.77 5.06 3.08
CA ILE A 29 -7.56 6.05 2.34
C ILE A 29 -8.97 5.52 2.13
N LEU A 30 -9.09 4.25 1.77
CA LEU A 30 -10.41 3.66 1.58
C LEU A 30 -11.21 3.64 2.87
N GLN A 31 -10.53 3.40 3.97
CA GLN A 31 -11.19 3.41 5.27
C GLN A 31 -11.72 4.78 5.61
N VAL A 32 -10.92 5.81 5.37
CA VAL A 32 -11.36 7.17 5.64
C VAL A 32 -12.52 7.56 4.72
N ALA A 33 -12.43 7.16 3.45
CA ALA A 33 -13.50 7.45 2.51
C ALA A 33 -14.79 6.78 2.96
N SER A 34 -14.69 5.56 3.45
CA SER A 34 -15.86 4.84 3.94
C SER A 34 -16.48 5.56 5.13
N GLN A 35 -15.65 6.07 6.03
CA GLN A 35 -16.16 6.81 7.17
C GLN A 35 -16.83 8.09 6.75
N LEU A 36 -16.27 8.76 5.74
CA LEU A 36 -16.87 9.97 5.24
C LEU A 36 -18.23 9.67 4.61
N PHE A 37 -18.33 8.59 3.89
CA PHE A 37 -19.61 8.18 3.31
C PHE A 37 -20.63 7.94 4.39
N ASP A 38 -20.22 7.22 5.43
CA ASP A 38 -21.13 6.94 6.53
C ASP A 38 -21.61 8.22 7.17
N SER A 39 -20.72 9.18 7.35
CA SER A 39 -21.08 10.46 7.95
C SER A 39 -22.12 11.20 7.10
N VAL A 40 -21.89 11.19 5.79
CA VAL A 40 -22.81 11.88 4.89
C VAL A 40 -24.18 11.21 4.93
N LEU A 41 -24.17 9.89 4.92
CA LEU A 41 -25.46 9.17 4.93
C LEU A 41 -26.20 9.39 6.25
N GLN A 42 -25.46 9.51 7.34
CA GLN A 42 -26.11 9.73 8.62
C GLN A 42 -26.71 11.12 8.72
N VAL A 43 -26.06 12.06 8.12
CA VAL A 43 -26.53 13.45 8.18
C VAL A 43 -27.82 13.62 7.42
N ARG A 44 -27.97 12.86 6.33
CA ARG A 44 -29.19 12.93 5.56
C ARG A 44 -30.36 12.42 6.36
#